data_3f644bd6cc57b2c85e296592b480d7b9
#
_entry.id   3f644bd6cc57b2c85e296592b480d7b9
#
_cell.length_a   1.000
_cell.length_b   1.000
_cell.length_c   1.000
_cell.angle_alpha   90.00
_cell.angle_beta   90.00
_cell.angle_gamma   90.00
#
_symmetry.space_group_name_H-M   'P 1'
#
loop_
_entity.id
_entity.type
_entity.pdbx_description
1 polymer ?
#
loop_
_entity_poly.entity_id
_entity_poly.type
_entity_poly.pdbx_seq_one_letter_code
_entity_poly.pdbx_strand_id
1 'polypeptide(L)'
;MMNEEQLKEKVIETLQTIYDPEIPVNIYDLGLIYSVDILPISNVQITMTLTAPSCPAAQTIPVEVDQKVREIEGVNDVHVSVTWTPLWDKSMMSEAAQLELGFM
;
A
#
# COMPACT_ATOMS: atom_id res chain seq x y z
N MET A 1 -0.48 -24.18 2.51
CA MET A 1 0.56 -23.15 2.62
C MET A 1 0.64 -22.34 1.33
N MET A 2 0.60 -21.01 1.43
CA MET A 2 0.66 -20.17 0.25
C MET A 2 2.12 -20.03 -0.23
N ASN A 3 2.33 -20.04 -1.55
CA ASN A 3 3.64 -19.69 -2.11
C ASN A 3 3.81 -18.16 -2.09
N GLU A 4 4.99 -17.68 -2.47
CA GLU A 4 5.28 -16.25 -2.44
C GLU A 4 4.35 -15.43 -3.32
N GLU A 5 4.00 -15.94 -4.49
CA GLU A 5 3.10 -15.26 -5.40
C GLU A 5 1.69 -15.12 -4.81
N GLN A 6 1.16 -16.18 -4.22
CA GLN A 6 -0.15 -16.15 -3.58
C GLN A 6 -0.15 -15.19 -2.39
N LEU A 7 0.91 -15.20 -1.61
CA LEU A 7 1.04 -14.30 -0.46
C LEU A 7 1.09 -12.85 -0.91
N LYS A 8 1.84 -12.57 -1.98
CA LYS A 8 1.92 -11.22 -2.54
C LYS A 8 0.54 -10.74 -3.01
N GLU A 9 -0.22 -11.61 -3.67
CA GLU A 9 -1.58 -11.26 -4.09
C GLU A 9 -2.48 -10.94 -2.90
N LYS A 10 -2.37 -11.70 -1.82
CA LYS A 10 -3.13 -11.44 -0.60
C LYS A 10 -2.76 -10.10 0.01
N VAL A 11 -1.49 -9.76 0.02
CA VAL A 11 -1.02 -8.47 0.51
C VAL A 11 -1.62 -7.35 -0.34
N ILE A 12 -1.57 -7.48 -1.65
CA ILE A 12 -2.13 -6.47 -2.56
C ILE A 12 -3.65 -6.32 -2.33
N GLU A 13 -4.38 -7.42 -2.22
CA GLU A 13 -5.82 -7.37 -1.93
C GLU A 13 -6.10 -6.62 -0.62
N THR A 14 -5.27 -6.85 0.38
CA THR A 14 -5.40 -6.18 1.68
C THR A 14 -5.15 -4.69 1.54
N LEU A 15 -4.13 -4.30 0.78
CA LEU A 15 -3.83 -2.89 0.53
C LEU A 15 -4.97 -2.17 -0.19
N GLN A 16 -5.70 -2.89 -1.02
CA GLN A 16 -6.86 -2.34 -1.73
C GLN A 16 -8.06 -2.10 -0.83
N THR A 17 -8.00 -2.49 0.43
CA THR A 17 -9.05 -2.21 1.42
C THR A 17 -8.73 -1.01 2.30
N ILE A 18 -7.55 -0.42 2.15
CA ILE A 18 -7.11 0.71 2.97
C ILE A 18 -7.27 1.98 2.15
N TYR A 19 -7.97 2.96 2.69
CA TYR A 19 -8.29 4.19 1.99
C TYR A 19 -7.61 5.39 2.63
N ASP A 20 -7.19 6.34 1.79
CA ASP A 20 -6.78 7.64 2.26
C ASP A 20 -8.04 8.35 2.79
N PRO A 21 -7.97 8.97 3.98
CA PRO A 21 -9.17 9.60 4.56
C PRO A 21 -9.70 10.79 3.77
N GLU A 22 -8.89 11.38 2.93
CA GLU A 22 -9.28 12.57 2.15
C GLU A 22 -9.64 12.25 0.71
N ILE A 23 -9.28 11.08 0.21
CA ILE A 23 -9.49 10.69 -1.18
C ILE A 23 -10.24 9.35 -1.20
N PRO A 24 -11.39 9.25 -1.88
CA PRO A 24 -12.22 8.04 -1.85
C PRO A 24 -11.67 6.92 -2.76
N VAL A 25 -10.40 6.68 -2.71
CA VAL A 25 -9.70 5.63 -3.48
C VAL A 25 -8.73 4.93 -2.56
N ASN A 26 -8.62 3.61 -2.70
CA ASN A 26 -7.68 2.85 -1.88
C ASN A 26 -6.23 3.21 -2.20
N ILE A 27 -5.34 2.97 -1.22
CA ILE A 27 -3.95 3.40 -1.33
C ILE A 27 -3.18 2.68 -2.44
N TYR A 28 -3.58 1.47 -2.79
CA TYR A 28 -2.92 0.73 -3.87
C TYR A 28 -3.20 1.40 -5.22
N ASP A 29 -4.48 1.68 -5.51
CA ASP A 29 -4.88 2.32 -6.75
C ASP A 29 -4.45 3.78 -6.82
N LEU A 30 -4.27 4.44 -5.68
CA LEU A 30 -3.70 5.78 -5.64
C LEU A 30 -2.23 5.81 -6.08
N GLY A 31 -1.58 4.65 -6.13
CA GLY A 31 -0.16 4.61 -6.48
C GLY A 31 0.76 4.91 -5.32
N LEU A 32 0.29 4.76 -4.09
CA LEU A 32 1.11 5.01 -2.90
C LEU A 32 2.04 3.85 -2.58
N ILE A 33 1.77 2.66 -3.12
CA ILE A 33 2.58 1.47 -2.87
C ILE A 33 3.60 1.32 -3.99
N TYR A 34 4.87 1.51 -3.66
CA TYR A 34 5.93 1.46 -4.66
C TYR A 34 6.47 0.05 -4.86
N SER A 35 6.53 -0.75 -3.80
CA SER A 35 6.94 -2.15 -3.94
C SER A 35 6.36 -3.00 -2.83
N VAL A 36 6.13 -4.27 -3.15
CA VAL A 36 5.74 -5.30 -2.19
C VAL A 36 6.69 -6.47 -2.42
N ASP A 37 7.53 -6.77 -1.44
CA ASP A 37 8.51 -7.83 -1.53
C ASP A 37 8.22 -8.91 -0.50
N ILE A 38 8.21 -10.16 -0.94
CA ILE A 38 8.06 -11.31 -0.04
C ILE A 38 9.46 -11.88 0.16
N LEU A 39 9.96 -11.73 1.37
CA LEU A 39 11.30 -12.18 1.74
C LEU A 39 11.23 -13.59 2.32
N PRO A 40 12.41 -14.25 2.52
CA PRO A 40 12.42 -15.59 3.12
C PRO A 40 11.66 -15.66 4.42
N ILE A 41 11.11 -16.84 4.73
CA ILE A 41 10.28 -17.14 5.90
C ILE A 41 9.02 -16.25 5.98
N SER A 42 8.48 -15.89 4.82
CA SER A 42 7.22 -15.13 4.72
C SER A 42 7.26 -13.78 5.43
N ASN A 43 8.40 -13.12 5.40
CA ASN A 43 8.50 -11.73 5.82
C ASN A 43 8.08 -10.83 4.66
N VAL A 44 7.28 -9.82 4.95
CA VAL A 44 6.76 -8.91 3.93
C VAL A 44 7.41 -7.55 4.11
N GLN A 45 7.98 -7.02 3.03
CA GLN A 45 8.50 -5.66 3.03
C GLN A 45 7.71 -4.81 2.05
N ILE A 46 7.19 -3.69 2.54
CA ILE A 46 6.40 -2.78 1.73
C ILE A 46 7.11 -1.43 1.72
N THR A 47 7.35 -0.91 0.51
CA THR A 47 7.85 0.44 0.33
C THR A 47 6.71 1.28 -0.23
N MET A 48 6.40 2.37 0.45
CA MET A 48 5.27 3.21 0.08
C MET A 48 5.60 4.67 0.24
N THR A 49 4.74 5.52 -0.27
CA THR A 49 4.79 6.95 -0.06
C THR A 49 3.42 7.46 0.37
N LEU A 50 3.32 8.76 0.55
CA LEU A 50 2.07 9.44 0.92
C LEU A 50 1.91 10.66 0.02
N THR A 51 0.68 11.18 -0.07
CA THR A 51 0.41 12.29 -0.99
C THR A 51 1.08 13.59 -0.55
N ALA A 52 1.29 13.78 0.76
CA ALA A 52 1.99 14.95 1.28
C ALA A 52 2.56 14.64 2.66
N PRO A 53 3.76 15.18 2.99
CA PRO A 53 4.38 14.93 4.30
C PRO A 53 3.59 15.53 5.47
N SER A 54 2.81 16.57 5.22
CA SER A 54 2.03 17.25 6.25
C SER A 54 0.64 16.67 6.44
N CYS A 55 0.27 15.67 5.66
CA CYS A 55 -1.05 15.02 5.77
C CYS A 55 -1.14 14.28 7.11
N PRO A 56 -2.25 14.44 7.88
CA PRO A 56 -2.42 13.65 9.10
C PRO A 56 -2.37 12.15 8.86
N ALA A 57 -2.77 11.69 7.68
CA ALA A 57 -2.69 10.30 7.29
C ALA A 57 -1.25 9.79 7.21
N ALA A 58 -0.26 10.68 7.13
CA ALA A 58 1.15 10.29 7.08
C ALA A 58 1.58 9.47 8.29
N GLN A 59 0.89 9.62 9.42
CA GLN A 59 1.19 8.89 10.64
C GLN A 59 0.33 7.65 10.81
N THR A 60 -0.87 7.63 10.21
CA THR A 60 -1.84 6.57 10.44
C THR A 60 -1.84 5.50 9.36
N ILE A 61 -1.65 5.86 8.09
CA ILE A 61 -1.70 4.91 6.99
C ILE A 61 -0.61 3.84 7.10
N PRO A 62 0.66 4.17 7.36
CA PRO A 62 1.68 3.12 7.50
C PRO A 62 1.40 2.16 8.65
N VAL A 63 0.84 2.66 9.74
CA VAL A 63 0.46 1.81 10.88
C VAL A 63 -0.68 0.87 10.49
N GLU A 64 -1.67 1.38 9.79
CA GLU A 64 -2.79 0.55 9.32
C GLU A 64 -2.32 -0.51 8.32
N VAL A 65 -1.41 -0.15 7.42
CA VAL A 65 -0.81 -1.11 6.48
C VAL A 65 -0.12 -2.23 7.24
N ASP A 66 0.74 -1.87 8.21
CA ASP A 66 1.44 -2.85 9.03
C ASP A 66 0.45 -3.79 9.71
N GLN A 67 -0.52 -3.24 10.42
CA GLN A 67 -1.49 -4.03 11.18
C GLN A 67 -2.30 -4.97 10.29
N LYS A 68 -2.84 -4.48 9.20
CA LYS A 68 -3.70 -5.29 8.34
C LYS A 68 -2.93 -6.35 7.58
N VAL A 69 -1.73 -6.05 7.11
CA VAL A 69 -0.90 -7.05 6.42
C VAL A 69 -0.43 -8.11 7.41
N ARG A 70 -0.10 -7.70 8.63
CA ARG A 70 0.33 -8.63 9.67
C ARG A 70 -0.76 -9.64 10.05
N GLU A 71 -2.03 -9.26 9.88
CA GLU A 71 -3.16 -10.14 10.17
C GLU A 71 -3.38 -11.22 9.10
N ILE A 72 -2.73 -11.12 7.95
CA ILE A 72 -2.87 -12.12 6.89
C ILE A 72 -2.26 -13.44 7.35
N GLU A 73 -3.03 -14.52 7.25
CA GLU A 73 -2.54 -15.84 7.57
C GLU A 73 -1.37 -16.19 6.64
N GLY A 74 -0.28 -16.66 7.22
CA GLY A 74 0.93 -16.99 6.48
C GLY A 74 2.00 -15.92 6.51
N VAL A 75 1.68 -14.70 6.96
CA VAL A 75 2.68 -13.64 7.12
C VAL A 75 3.39 -13.81 8.45
N ASN A 76 4.72 -13.87 8.41
CA ASN A 76 5.53 -14.01 9.60
C ASN A 76 5.80 -12.64 10.25
N ASP A 77 6.27 -11.68 9.45
CA ASP A 77 6.54 -10.33 9.94
C ASP A 77 6.34 -9.33 8.81
N VAL A 78 6.16 -8.06 9.18
CA VAL A 78 5.92 -6.99 8.21
C VAL A 78 6.85 -5.83 8.52
N HIS A 79 7.46 -5.28 7.48
CA HIS A 79 8.25 -4.06 7.58
C HIS A 79 7.72 -3.05 6.55
N VAL A 80 7.27 -1.89 7.00
CA VAL A 80 6.76 -0.83 6.15
C VAL A 80 7.74 0.32 6.16
N SER A 81 8.23 0.70 4.98
CA SER A 81 9.12 1.84 4.81
C SER A 81 8.42 2.93 4.03
N VAL A 82 8.48 4.15 4.51
CA VAL A 82 7.93 5.31 3.80
C VAL A 82 9.08 6.04 3.12
N THR A 83 8.93 6.31 1.83
CA THR A 83 9.92 7.07 1.05
C THR A 83 9.24 8.25 0.39
N TRP A 84 10.01 9.32 0.18
CA TRP A 84 9.54 10.50 -0.52
C TRP A 84 10.22 10.66 -1.88
N THR A 85 10.93 9.62 -2.32
CA THR A 85 11.65 9.61 -3.60
C THR A 85 11.25 8.35 -4.38
N PRO A 86 10.60 8.48 -5.56
CA PRO A 86 10.09 9.73 -6.12
C PRO A 86 8.89 10.26 -5.33
N LEU A 87 8.62 11.56 -5.45
CA LEU A 87 7.43 12.14 -4.86
C LEU A 87 6.20 11.62 -5.59
N TRP A 88 5.12 11.43 -4.85
CA TRP A 88 3.86 10.99 -5.43
C TRP A 88 3.31 12.02 -6.40
N ASP A 89 2.76 11.53 -7.51
CA ASP A 89 2.13 12.37 -8.54
C ASP A 89 0.85 11.69 -9.03
N LYS A 90 -0.08 12.46 -9.51
CA LYS A 90 -1.37 11.95 -9.99
C LYS A 90 -1.23 10.91 -11.10
N SER A 91 -0.18 11.00 -11.90
CA SER A 91 0.08 10.03 -12.96
C SER A 91 0.39 8.63 -12.44
N MET A 92 0.69 8.50 -11.15
CA MET A 92 0.96 7.21 -10.51
C MET A 92 -0.30 6.46 -10.15
N MET A 93 -1.47 7.11 -10.20
CA MET A 93 -2.74 6.44 -9.93
C MET A 93 -3.07 5.45 -11.04
N SER A 94 -3.76 4.36 -10.65
CA SER A 94 -4.30 3.44 -11.63
C SER A 94 -5.32 4.15 -12.53
N GLU A 95 -5.57 3.58 -13.70
CA GLU A 95 -6.58 4.13 -14.61
C GLU A 95 -7.94 4.19 -13.94
N ALA A 96 -8.30 3.14 -13.19
CA ALA A 96 -9.57 3.11 -12.47
C ALA A 96 -9.68 4.25 -11.45
N ALA A 97 -8.58 4.54 -10.73
CA ALA A 97 -8.57 5.62 -9.75
C ALA A 97 -8.70 6.98 -10.43
N GLN A 98 -8.03 7.17 -11.55
CA GLN A 98 -8.12 8.42 -12.30
C GLN A 98 -9.53 8.68 -12.81
N LEU A 99 -10.21 7.63 -13.28
CA LEU A 99 -11.61 7.73 -13.71
C LEU A 99 -12.53 8.07 -12.54
N GLU A 100 -12.33 7.39 -11.41
CA GLU A 100 -13.14 7.59 -10.20
C GLU A 100 -13.06 9.04 -9.73
N LEU A 101 -11.89 9.66 -9.82
CA LEU A 101 -11.64 11.01 -9.36
C LEU A 101 -11.87 12.08 -10.45
N GLY A 102 -12.20 11.66 -11.67
CA GLY A 102 -12.48 12.59 -12.75
C GLY A 102 -11.27 13.22 -13.40
N PHE A 103 -10.10 12.56 -13.34
CA PHE A 103 -8.87 13.04 -13.98
C PHE A 103 -8.69 12.55 -15.41
N MET A 104 -9.61 11.74 -15.90
CA MET A 104 -9.60 11.24 -17.26
C MET A 104 -10.87 11.62 -17.98
#